data_619a5a14970b37297cea47b6bf5c14d1
#
_entry.id   619a5a14970b37297cea47b6bf5c14d1
#
_cell.length_a   1.000
_cell.length_b   1.000
_cell.length_c   1.000
_cell.angle_alpha   90.00
_cell.angle_beta   90.00
_cell.angle_gamma   90.00
#
_symmetry.space_group_name_H-M   'P 1'
#
loop_
_entity.id
_entity.type
_entity.pdbx_description
1 polymer ?
#
loop_
_entity_poly.entity_id
_entity_poly.type
_entity_poly.pdbx_seq_one_letter_code
_entity_poly.pdbx_strand_id
1 'polypeptide(L)'
;VTAGTIFHKTRTPLFSWFWAIYRMSHDKKGISAVQLAKEIGVSYPTAWLMQHKIRKAMEDRDQSYRLHGLVEVDEGYVGGQEPGTNGRGSRTKSVVAVAVEHAAEGQSGRPAVPGFAALAVLPNAGSKSLTGFLNQKVERGSHVLTDGWNGYWHVEQNGFRHTAIELAHQGQPAHKLFPWVHITLSNLKRFLLGTHHQVQGKHLKRYVAEFNYRLNRRTMEADLLQRLLRAAISTNTLTYNQLIASPELT
;
A
#
# COMPACT_ATOMS: atom_id res chain seq x y z
N VAL A 1 -18.07 -5.97 -23.49
CA VAL A 1 -16.87 -5.23 -23.03
C VAL A 1 -16.80 -5.15 -21.50
N THR A 2 -17.93 -5.01 -20.78
CA THR A 2 -17.94 -4.87 -19.30
C THR A 2 -18.03 -6.20 -18.53
N ALA A 3 -18.45 -7.28 -19.20
CA ALA A 3 -18.63 -8.59 -18.56
C ALA A 3 -17.31 -9.11 -17.95
N GLY A 4 -17.38 -9.63 -16.73
CA GLY A 4 -16.21 -10.16 -15.99
C GLY A 4 -15.28 -9.12 -15.37
N THR A 5 -15.34 -7.86 -15.79
CA THR A 5 -14.48 -6.77 -15.29
C THR A 5 -15.06 -6.13 -14.02
N ILE A 6 -14.36 -5.11 -13.47
CA ILE A 6 -14.92 -4.35 -12.33
C ILE A 6 -16.25 -3.65 -12.68
N PHE A 7 -16.54 -3.46 -13.97
CA PHE A 7 -17.79 -2.86 -14.47
C PHE A 7 -18.93 -3.87 -14.66
N HIS A 8 -18.72 -5.14 -14.34
CA HIS A 8 -19.72 -6.20 -14.52
C HIS A 8 -21.05 -5.85 -13.88
N LYS A 9 -22.15 -5.94 -14.65
CA LYS A 9 -23.53 -5.61 -14.23
C LYS A 9 -23.68 -4.22 -13.59
N THR A 10 -22.84 -3.24 -13.97
CA THR A 10 -23.01 -1.87 -13.48
C THR A 10 -24.30 -1.24 -14.04
N ARG A 11 -25.03 -0.53 -13.17
CA ARG A 11 -26.14 0.34 -13.55
C ARG A 11 -25.69 1.81 -13.63
N THR A 12 -24.50 2.11 -13.11
CA THR A 12 -23.90 3.45 -13.16
C THR A 12 -23.33 3.69 -14.56
N PRO A 13 -23.59 4.86 -15.17
CA PRO A 13 -23.04 5.19 -16.47
C PRO A 13 -21.50 5.06 -16.51
N LEU A 14 -20.96 4.58 -17.64
CA LEU A 14 -19.50 4.43 -17.79
C LEU A 14 -18.76 5.76 -17.67
N PHE A 15 -19.37 6.87 -18.06
CA PHE A 15 -18.81 8.21 -17.85
C PHE A 15 -18.49 8.47 -16.36
N SER A 16 -19.41 8.11 -15.45
CA SER A 16 -19.19 8.26 -14.00
C SER A 16 -18.04 7.36 -13.50
N TRP A 17 -17.86 6.18 -14.09
CA TRP A 17 -16.71 5.32 -13.82
C TRP A 17 -15.40 5.92 -14.29
N PHE A 18 -15.37 6.48 -15.49
CA PHE A 18 -14.17 7.13 -16.03
C PHE A 18 -13.79 8.35 -15.19
N TRP A 19 -14.78 9.12 -14.75
CA TRP A 19 -14.56 10.23 -13.84
C TRP A 19 -14.00 9.77 -12.50
N ALA A 20 -14.57 8.71 -11.89
CA ALA A 20 -14.08 8.14 -10.66
C ALA A 20 -12.62 7.64 -10.79
N ILE A 21 -12.29 6.95 -11.89
CA ILE A 21 -10.94 6.47 -12.18
C ILE A 21 -9.97 7.64 -12.35
N TYR A 22 -10.37 8.68 -13.08
CA TYR A 22 -9.59 9.90 -13.25
C TYR A 22 -9.29 10.56 -11.90
N ARG A 23 -10.32 10.80 -11.09
CA ARG A 23 -10.16 11.43 -9.77
C ARG A 23 -9.26 10.60 -8.86
N MET A 24 -9.45 9.29 -8.79
CA MET A 24 -8.64 8.41 -7.95
C MET A 24 -7.19 8.29 -8.43
N SER A 25 -6.91 8.47 -9.71
CA SER A 25 -5.55 8.42 -10.23
C SER A 25 -4.79 9.75 -10.08
N HIS A 26 -5.45 10.90 -10.28
CA HIS A 26 -4.79 12.22 -10.39
C HIS A 26 -4.86 13.06 -9.11
N ASP A 27 -5.85 12.85 -8.24
CA ASP A 27 -5.96 13.66 -7.04
C ASP A 27 -4.84 13.33 -6.04
N LYS A 28 -3.95 14.29 -5.80
CA LYS A 28 -2.77 14.10 -4.94
C LYS A 28 -3.10 13.59 -3.53
N LYS A 29 -4.20 14.06 -2.96
CA LYS A 29 -4.65 13.67 -1.62
C LYS A 29 -5.56 12.44 -1.62
N GLY A 30 -6.01 11.98 -2.80
CA GLY A 30 -7.11 11.04 -2.94
C GLY A 30 -8.46 11.70 -2.80
N ILE A 31 -9.52 10.97 -3.06
CA ILE A 31 -10.89 11.45 -2.97
C ILE A 31 -11.72 10.58 -2.02
N SER A 32 -12.46 11.20 -1.10
CA SER A 32 -13.39 10.47 -0.24
C SER A 32 -14.62 9.98 -1.01
N ALA A 33 -15.27 8.92 -0.53
CA ALA A 33 -16.50 8.43 -1.16
C ALA A 33 -17.65 9.44 -1.09
N VAL A 34 -17.67 10.28 -0.04
CA VAL A 34 -18.64 11.37 0.08
C VAL A 34 -18.46 12.41 -1.01
N GLN A 35 -17.21 12.82 -1.25
CA GLN A 35 -16.90 13.81 -2.29
C GLN A 35 -17.18 13.24 -3.68
N LEU A 36 -16.74 12.01 -3.94
CA LEU A 36 -16.98 11.35 -5.23
C LEU A 36 -18.49 11.20 -5.51
N ALA A 37 -19.29 10.79 -4.50
CA ALA A 37 -20.73 10.65 -4.63
C ALA A 37 -21.39 11.96 -5.10
N LYS A 38 -20.98 13.10 -4.52
CA LYS A 38 -21.47 14.43 -4.91
C LYS A 38 -21.08 14.79 -6.34
N GLU A 39 -19.83 14.53 -6.73
CA GLU A 39 -19.32 14.89 -8.06
C GLU A 39 -20.00 14.11 -9.20
N ILE A 40 -20.32 12.84 -9.00
CA ILE A 40 -20.91 11.99 -10.04
C ILE A 40 -22.40 11.75 -9.90
N GLY A 41 -23.03 12.36 -8.88
CA GLY A 41 -24.49 12.31 -8.71
C GLY A 41 -25.01 10.91 -8.32
N VAL A 42 -24.27 10.14 -7.51
CA VAL A 42 -24.68 8.81 -7.03
C VAL A 42 -24.80 8.77 -5.51
N SER A 43 -25.41 7.72 -4.97
CA SER A 43 -25.45 7.51 -3.52
C SER A 43 -24.06 7.19 -2.96
N TYR A 44 -23.83 7.53 -1.68
CA TYR A 44 -22.58 7.18 -0.97
C TYR A 44 -22.22 5.68 -1.08
N PRO A 45 -23.14 4.72 -0.84
CA PRO A 45 -22.82 3.30 -0.99
C PRO A 45 -22.35 2.93 -2.39
N THR A 46 -22.91 3.55 -3.43
CA THR A 46 -22.50 3.33 -4.82
C THR A 46 -21.08 3.86 -5.06
N ALA A 47 -20.80 5.09 -4.68
CA ALA A 47 -19.45 5.67 -4.82
C ALA A 47 -18.41 4.87 -4.03
N TRP A 48 -18.73 4.47 -2.81
CA TRP A 48 -17.87 3.65 -1.95
C TRP A 48 -17.55 2.30 -2.62
N LEU A 49 -18.56 1.58 -3.14
CA LEU A 49 -18.35 0.33 -3.87
C LEU A 49 -17.52 0.52 -5.13
N MET A 50 -17.76 1.58 -5.90
CA MET A 50 -16.96 1.93 -7.08
C MET A 50 -15.48 2.11 -6.70
N GLN A 51 -15.19 2.89 -5.67
CA GLN A 51 -13.82 3.10 -5.20
C GLN A 51 -13.16 1.77 -4.78
N HIS A 52 -13.86 0.90 -4.08
CA HIS A 52 -13.30 -0.39 -3.67
C HIS A 52 -13.01 -1.33 -4.86
N LYS A 53 -13.83 -1.28 -5.90
CA LYS A 53 -13.57 -2.00 -7.15
C LYS A 53 -12.34 -1.44 -7.88
N ILE A 54 -12.17 -0.12 -7.91
CA ILE A 54 -10.99 0.54 -8.50
C ILE A 54 -9.74 0.20 -7.68
N ARG A 55 -9.81 0.22 -6.33
CA ARG A 55 -8.72 -0.20 -5.45
C ARG A 55 -8.29 -1.65 -5.68
N LYS A 56 -9.26 -2.54 -5.98
CA LYS A 56 -8.94 -3.91 -6.36
C LYS A 56 -8.14 -3.95 -7.66
N ALA A 57 -8.51 -3.15 -8.66
CA ALA A 57 -7.74 -3.07 -9.90
C ALA A 57 -6.32 -2.55 -9.69
N MET A 58 -6.13 -1.60 -8.79
CA MET A 58 -4.81 -1.12 -8.37
C MET A 58 -4.00 -2.22 -7.69
N GLU A 59 -4.63 -2.97 -6.76
CA GLU A 59 -4.00 -4.09 -6.06
C GLU A 59 -3.57 -5.19 -7.02
N ASP A 60 -4.48 -5.67 -7.88
CA ASP A 60 -4.22 -6.75 -8.83
C ASP A 60 -3.09 -6.37 -9.80
N ARG A 61 -3.06 -5.10 -10.25
CA ARG A 61 -2.00 -4.61 -11.13
C ARG A 61 -0.62 -4.64 -10.49
N ASP A 62 -0.52 -4.37 -9.19
CA ASP A 62 0.75 -4.29 -8.46
C ASP A 62 1.18 -5.64 -7.84
N GLN A 63 0.37 -6.70 -7.98
CA GLN A 63 0.73 -8.02 -7.42
C GLN A 63 1.99 -8.61 -8.04
N SER A 64 2.23 -8.36 -9.33
CA SER A 64 3.36 -8.91 -10.08
C SER A 64 4.67 -8.18 -9.84
N TYR A 65 4.66 -7.00 -9.22
CA TYR A 65 5.89 -6.25 -8.97
C TYR A 65 6.64 -6.82 -7.78
N ARG A 66 7.94 -7.01 -7.97
CA ARG A 66 8.89 -7.36 -6.91
C ARG A 66 9.98 -6.31 -6.87
N LEU A 67 10.37 -5.94 -5.68
CA LEU A 67 11.46 -5.01 -5.42
C LEU A 67 12.79 -5.74 -5.53
N HIS A 68 13.85 -5.05 -5.94
CA HIS A 68 15.17 -5.63 -6.13
C HIS A 68 16.28 -4.68 -5.66
N GLY A 69 17.52 -5.19 -5.64
CA GLY A 69 18.69 -4.40 -5.25
C GLY A 69 18.76 -4.15 -3.75
N LEU A 70 18.96 -2.90 -3.34
CA LEU A 70 18.97 -2.48 -1.94
C LEU A 70 17.56 -2.06 -1.53
N VAL A 71 17.01 -2.68 -0.49
CA VAL A 71 15.61 -2.50 -0.05
C VAL A 71 15.56 -2.22 1.44
N GLU A 72 15.08 -1.04 1.83
CA GLU A 72 14.72 -0.74 3.22
C GLU A 72 13.40 -1.45 3.57
N VAL A 73 13.33 -2.07 4.74
CA VAL A 73 12.12 -2.75 5.22
C VAL A 73 11.87 -2.40 6.68
N ASP A 74 10.63 -2.06 6.99
CA ASP A 74 10.16 -1.77 8.35
C ASP A 74 8.65 -2.07 8.44
N GLU A 75 8.12 -2.13 9.67
CA GLU A 75 6.70 -2.21 9.90
C GLU A 75 6.20 -1.05 10.74
N GLY A 76 4.95 -0.66 10.50
CA GLY A 76 4.27 0.37 11.27
C GLY A 76 2.86 0.00 11.65
N TYR A 77 2.36 0.68 12.68
CA TYR A 77 1.00 0.47 13.18
C TYR A 77 0.08 1.57 12.67
N VAL A 78 -1.06 1.16 12.11
CA VAL A 78 -2.12 2.03 11.57
C VAL A 78 -3.42 1.76 12.31
N GLY A 79 -4.04 2.79 12.84
CA GLY A 79 -5.28 2.72 13.62
C GLY A 79 -5.41 3.89 14.59
N GLY A 80 -6.52 3.93 15.35
CA GLY A 80 -6.77 4.95 16.36
C GLY A 80 -5.79 4.91 17.54
N GLN A 81 -5.77 5.99 18.32
CA GLN A 81 -5.03 6.01 19.59
C GLN A 81 -5.69 5.06 20.58
N GLU A 82 -4.88 4.25 21.25
CA GLU A 82 -5.27 3.34 22.31
C GLU A 82 -4.64 3.83 23.61
N PRO A 83 -5.44 4.26 24.61
CA PRO A 83 -4.89 4.69 25.89
C PRO A 83 -4.12 3.56 26.59
N GLY A 84 -2.93 3.85 27.09
CA GLY A 84 -2.17 2.93 27.93
C GLY A 84 -1.32 1.88 27.22
N THR A 85 -1.35 1.77 25.89
CA THR A 85 -0.53 0.80 25.16
C THR A 85 0.35 1.50 24.13
N ASN A 86 1.63 1.63 24.41
CA ASN A 86 2.63 2.12 23.46
C ASN A 86 3.37 0.95 22.82
N GLY A 87 3.55 0.98 21.49
CA GLY A 87 4.37 0.01 20.77
C GLY A 87 3.63 -1.25 20.27
N ARG A 88 4.40 -2.33 20.17
CA ARG A 88 3.94 -3.65 19.68
C ARG A 88 3.00 -4.29 20.70
N GLY A 89 1.79 -4.67 20.30
CA GLY A 89 0.79 -5.31 21.19
C GLY A 89 -0.57 -4.63 21.20
N SER A 90 -0.78 -3.57 20.40
CA SER A 90 -2.11 -3.00 20.22
C SER A 90 -3.05 -4.02 19.59
N ARG A 91 -4.24 -4.20 20.18
CA ARG A 91 -5.29 -5.10 19.69
C ARG A 91 -6.15 -4.48 18.60
N THR A 92 -6.13 -3.15 18.49
CA THR A 92 -7.00 -2.38 17.59
C THR A 92 -6.27 -1.83 16.37
N LYS A 93 -4.92 -1.80 16.39
CA LYS A 93 -4.10 -1.31 15.27
C LYS A 93 -3.72 -2.43 14.33
N SER A 94 -3.80 -2.15 13.04
CA SER A 94 -3.32 -3.05 11.99
C SER A 94 -1.83 -2.86 11.75
N VAL A 95 -1.10 -3.95 11.56
CA VAL A 95 0.32 -3.92 11.16
C VAL A 95 0.41 -3.71 9.66
N VAL A 96 1.23 -2.77 9.22
CA VAL A 96 1.54 -2.54 7.81
C VAL A 96 3.05 -2.67 7.62
N ALA A 97 3.46 -3.69 6.86
CA ALA A 97 4.85 -3.80 6.41
C ALA A 97 5.07 -2.89 5.21
N VAL A 98 6.23 -2.28 5.16
CA VAL A 98 6.68 -1.39 4.09
C VAL A 98 8.06 -1.82 3.65
N ALA A 99 8.26 -1.96 2.35
CA ALA A 99 9.55 -2.14 1.72
C ALA A 99 9.73 -1.06 0.65
N VAL A 100 10.92 -0.46 0.57
CA VAL A 100 11.23 0.61 -0.40
C VAL A 100 12.59 0.33 -1.03
N GLU A 101 12.63 0.26 -2.36
CA GLU A 101 13.89 0.20 -3.10
C GLU A 101 14.65 1.51 -2.99
N HIS A 102 15.97 1.40 -2.92
CA HIS A 102 16.83 2.50 -3.32
C HIS A 102 16.93 2.51 -4.84
N ALA A 103 16.53 3.60 -5.48
CA ALA A 103 16.88 3.79 -6.89
C ALA A 103 18.41 3.81 -6.98
N ALA A 104 18.96 3.19 -8.04
CA ALA A 104 20.40 3.12 -8.25
C ALA A 104 21.05 4.49 -7.97
N GLU A 105 22.18 4.49 -7.26
CA GLU A 105 22.91 5.68 -6.85
C GLU A 105 22.95 6.69 -7.99
N GLY A 106 22.36 7.85 -7.76
CA GLY A 106 22.44 8.95 -8.69
C GLY A 106 23.92 9.29 -8.89
N GLN A 107 24.39 9.20 -10.12
CA GLN A 107 25.74 9.61 -10.48
C GLN A 107 26.09 10.94 -9.82
N SER A 108 27.22 10.99 -9.11
CA SER A 108 27.84 12.18 -8.50
C SER A 108 26.99 12.97 -7.51
N GLY A 109 27.02 12.61 -6.22
CA GLY A 109 26.65 13.52 -5.13
C GLY A 109 25.18 13.89 -4.95
N ARG A 110 24.26 13.27 -5.69
CA ARG A 110 22.82 13.41 -5.42
C ARG A 110 22.40 12.42 -4.34
N PRO A 111 21.54 12.84 -3.37
CA PRO A 111 21.02 11.92 -2.37
C PRO A 111 20.27 10.79 -3.06
N ALA A 112 20.39 9.57 -2.50
CA ALA A 112 19.62 8.41 -2.93
C ALA A 112 18.12 8.79 -3.05
N VAL A 113 17.49 8.37 -4.14
CA VAL A 113 16.07 8.64 -4.41
C VAL A 113 15.30 7.35 -4.18
N PRO A 114 14.11 7.37 -3.55
CA PRO A 114 13.33 6.16 -3.39
C PRO A 114 12.86 5.64 -4.75
N GLY A 115 13.05 4.35 -4.97
CA GLY A 115 12.53 3.61 -6.12
C GLY A 115 11.05 3.24 -5.93
N PHE A 116 10.71 2.00 -6.30
CA PHE A 116 9.39 1.44 -6.04
C PHE A 116 9.23 1.06 -4.56
N ALA A 117 7.99 1.02 -4.13
CA ALA A 117 7.63 0.58 -2.78
C ALA A 117 6.61 -0.58 -2.85
N ALA A 118 6.64 -1.44 -1.85
CA ALA A 118 5.62 -2.44 -1.60
C ALA A 118 5.10 -2.30 -0.18
N LEU A 119 3.77 -2.26 -0.03
CA LEU A 119 3.11 -2.20 1.26
C LEU A 119 2.10 -3.35 1.38
N ALA A 120 2.00 -3.95 2.58
CA ALA A 120 1.00 -4.96 2.87
C ALA A 120 0.50 -4.86 4.30
N VAL A 121 -0.80 -5.10 4.49
CA VAL A 121 -1.37 -5.30 5.84
C VAL A 121 -1.08 -6.72 6.27
N LEU A 122 -0.46 -6.88 7.43
CA LEU A 122 -0.07 -8.17 7.98
C LEU A 122 -0.93 -8.54 9.20
N PRO A 123 -1.10 -9.84 9.48
CA PRO A 123 -1.77 -10.29 10.70
C PRO A 123 -1.04 -9.86 11.97
N ASN A 124 0.28 -9.84 11.93
CA ASN A 124 1.17 -9.43 13.03
C ASN A 124 2.57 -9.10 12.51
N ALA A 125 3.44 -8.56 13.39
CA ALA A 125 4.85 -8.28 13.09
C ALA A 125 5.78 -9.48 13.42
N GLY A 126 5.28 -10.69 13.41
CA GLY A 126 6.07 -11.90 13.66
C GLY A 126 6.84 -12.36 12.42
N SER A 127 7.87 -13.18 12.64
CA SER A 127 8.80 -13.64 11.60
C SER A 127 8.10 -14.29 10.41
N LYS A 128 7.10 -15.15 10.63
CA LYS A 128 6.34 -15.80 9.55
C LYS A 128 5.64 -14.77 8.64
N SER A 129 5.02 -13.74 9.22
CA SER A 129 4.30 -12.70 8.47
C SER A 129 5.26 -11.82 7.67
N LEU A 130 6.36 -11.39 8.30
CA LEU A 130 7.38 -10.54 7.67
C LEU A 130 8.13 -11.29 6.57
N THR A 131 8.54 -12.54 6.82
CA THR A 131 9.18 -13.39 5.81
C THR A 131 8.24 -13.68 4.64
N GLY A 132 6.96 -13.94 4.91
CA GLY A 132 5.94 -14.11 3.87
C GLY A 132 5.80 -12.87 2.98
N PHE A 133 5.80 -11.68 3.59
CA PHE A 133 5.79 -10.40 2.87
C PHE A 133 7.04 -10.24 1.99
N LEU A 134 8.24 -10.49 2.53
CA LEU A 134 9.49 -10.39 1.77
C LEU A 134 9.50 -11.36 0.58
N ASN A 135 9.17 -12.63 0.81
CA ASN A 135 9.12 -13.64 -0.25
C ASN A 135 8.14 -13.29 -1.38
N GLN A 136 7.06 -12.58 -1.05
CA GLN A 136 6.07 -12.14 -2.04
C GLN A 136 6.48 -10.87 -2.78
N LYS A 137 7.16 -9.93 -2.12
CA LYS A 137 7.34 -8.56 -2.61
C LYS A 137 8.76 -8.19 -2.96
N VAL A 138 9.75 -9.00 -2.57
CA VAL A 138 11.17 -8.73 -2.83
C VAL A 138 11.77 -9.89 -3.62
N GLU A 139 12.63 -9.61 -4.59
CA GLU A 139 13.36 -10.61 -5.34
C GLU A 139 14.46 -11.23 -4.47
N ARG A 140 14.61 -12.57 -4.54
CA ARG A 140 15.69 -13.27 -3.86
C ARG A 140 17.05 -12.75 -4.35
N GLY A 141 18.02 -12.70 -3.45
CA GLY A 141 19.33 -12.12 -3.73
C GLY A 141 19.41 -10.61 -3.48
N SER A 142 18.28 -9.94 -3.28
CA SER A 142 18.26 -8.53 -2.88
C SER A 142 18.91 -8.33 -1.50
N HIS A 143 19.41 -7.14 -1.26
CA HIS A 143 19.98 -6.74 0.02
C HIS A 143 18.92 -6.00 0.84
N VAL A 144 18.47 -6.60 1.92
CA VAL A 144 17.41 -6.11 2.81
C VAL A 144 18.04 -5.42 4.02
N LEU A 145 17.66 -4.16 4.26
CA LEU A 145 18.03 -3.38 5.44
C LEU A 145 16.85 -3.32 6.41
N THR A 146 17.07 -3.64 7.69
CA THR A 146 16.03 -3.58 8.74
C THR A 146 16.56 -2.95 10.04
N ASP A 147 15.63 -2.65 10.98
CA ASP A 147 15.95 -2.09 12.32
C ASP A 147 16.51 -3.11 13.32
N GLY A 148 16.80 -4.35 12.90
CA GLY A 148 17.28 -5.40 13.79
C GLY A 148 16.19 -6.05 14.67
N TRP A 149 14.92 -5.82 14.40
CA TRP A 149 13.83 -6.51 15.07
C TRP A 149 13.91 -8.04 14.88
N ASN A 150 13.68 -8.80 15.94
CA ASN A 150 13.74 -10.28 15.94
C ASN A 150 12.85 -10.94 14.88
N GLY A 151 11.81 -10.26 14.41
CA GLY A 151 10.97 -10.73 13.31
C GLY A 151 11.73 -10.93 11.99
N TYR A 152 12.93 -10.35 11.83
CA TYR A 152 13.76 -10.45 10.63
C TYR A 152 14.89 -11.49 10.73
N TRP A 153 15.00 -12.26 11.83
CA TRP A 153 16.11 -13.23 12.01
C TRP A 153 16.24 -14.30 10.93
N HIS A 154 15.15 -14.62 10.24
CA HIS A 154 15.16 -15.66 9.20
C HIS A 154 15.26 -15.12 7.78
N VAL A 155 15.58 -13.83 7.60
CA VAL A 155 15.63 -13.18 6.27
C VAL A 155 16.71 -13.84 5.39
N GLU A 156 17.91 -14.07 5.91
CA GLU A 156 19.01 -14.71 5.15
C GLU A 156 18.69 -16.13 4.72
N GLN A 157 18.02 -16.91 5.60
CA GLN A 157 17.62 -18.28 5.31
C GLN A 157 16.61 -18.38 4.16
N ASN A 158 15.96 -17.26 3.82
CA ASN A 158 15.00 -17.15 2.72
C ASN A 158 15.64 -16.63 1.42
N GLY A 159 16.98 -16.55 1.37
CA GLY A 159 17.73 -16.21 0.16
C GLY A 159 17.89 -14.71 -0.09
N PHE A 160 17.82 -13.88 0.94
CA PHE A 160 18.15 -12.46 0.89
C PHE A 160 19.51 -12.21 1.56
N ARG A 161 20.22 -11.18 1.14
CA ARG A 161 21.29 -10.59 1.94
C ARG A 161 20.67 -9.69 2.98
N HIS A 162 21.11 -9.73 4.22
CA HIS A 162 20.49 -8.97 5.31
C HIS A 162 21.51 -8.14 6.07
N THR A 163 21.17 -6.90 6.35
CA THR A 163 21.88 -6.04 7.29
C THR A 163 20.88 -5.46 8.29
N ALA A 164 21.02 -5.89 9.53
CA ALA A 164 20.29 -5.30 10.65
C ALA A 164 21.07 -4.08 11.16
N ILE A 165 20.45 -2.92 11.19
CA ILE A 165 21.04 -1.69 11.71
C ILE A 165 20.47 -1.46 13.10
N GLU A 166 21.23 -1.81 14.13
CA GLU A 166 20.84 -1.61 15.53
C GLU A 166 20.83 -0.12 15.87
N LEU A 167 19.64 0.45 16.01
CA LEU A 167 19.43 1.87 16.29
C LEU A 167 20.10 2.32 17.59
N ALA A 168 20.15 1.43 18.59
CA ALA A 168 20.73 1.71 19.91
C ALA A 168 22.24 2.01 19.88
N HIS A 169 22.97 1.46 18.92
CA HIS A 169 24.44 1.59 18.82
C HIS A 169 24.91 2.68 17.87
N GLN A 170 24.02 3.24 17.05
CA GLN A 170 24.42 4.19 16.00
C GLN A 170 24.37 5.66 16.42
N GLY A 171 23.77 6.00 17.58
CA GLY A 171 23.63 7.39 18.05
C GLY A 171 22.83 8.31 17.10
N GLN A 172 22.22 7.75 16.06
CA GLN A 172 21.41 8.48 15.09
C GLN A 172 19.94 8.01 15.14
N PRO A 173 18.98 8.92 14.96
CA PRO A 173 17.56 8.54 14.95
C PRO A 173 17.21 7.68 13.72
N ALA A 174 16.28 6.74 13.90
CA ALA A 174 15.84 5.77 12.89
C ALA A 174 15.53 6.39 11.51
N HIS A 175 14.89 7.55 11.48
CA HIS A 175 14.54 8.25 10.23
C HIS A 175 15.73 8.73 9.40
N LYS A 176 16.93 8.77 9.97
CA LYS A 176 18.17 9.05 9.21
C LYS A 176 18.78 7.80 8.61
N LEU A 177 18.57 6.65 9.25
CA LEU A 177 19.12 5.36 8.82
C LEU A 177 18.20 4.65 7.84
N PHE A 178 16.87 4.84 7.99
CA PHE A 178 15.82 4.28 7.14
C PHE A 178 14.85 5.36 6.68
N PRO A 179 15.30 6.36 5.90
CA PRO A 179 14.48 7.52 5.59
C PRO A 179 13.23 7.17 4.77
N TRP A 180 13.35 6.23 3.84
CA TRP A 180 12.31 5.98 2.86
C TRP A 180 11.12 5.21 3.41
N VAL A 181 11.34 4.20 4.27
CA VAL A 181 10.24 3.49 4.92
C VAL A 181 9.51 4.40 5.91
N HIS A 182 10.22 5.23 6.67
CA HIS A 182 9.60 6.18 7.60
C HIS A 182 8.80 7.28 6.88
N ILE A 183 9.32 7.83 5.77
CA ILE A 183 8.62 8.80 4.92
C ILE A 183 7.36 8.15 4.33
N THR A 184 7.48 6.91 3.84
CA THR A 184 6.37 6.18 3.23
C THR A 184 5.28 5.88 4.25
N LEU A 185 5.61 5.41 5.45
CA LEU A 185 4.66 5.19 6.54
C LEU A 185 3.98 6.49 6.99
N SER A 186 4.73 7.58 7.10
CA SER A 186 4.19 8.89 7.46
C SER A 186 3.21 9.41 6.40
N ASN A 187 3.53 9.23 5.14
CA ASN A 187 2.66 9.62 4.02
C ASN A 187 1.39 8.75 3.95
N LEU A 188 1.50 7.43 4.20
CA LEU A 188 0.34 6.55 4.31
C LEU A 188 -0.61 7.01 5.43
N LYS A 189 -0.07 7.31 6.63
CA LYS A 189 -0.87 7.80 7.76
C LYS A 189 -1.57 9.12 7.43
N ARG A 190 -0.88 10.06 6.77
CA ARG A 190 -1.47 11.33 6.31
C ARG A 190 -2.56 11.13 5.26
N PHE A 191 -2.36 10.21 4.31
CA PHE A 191 -3.36 9.86 3.30
C PHE A 191 -4.64 9.31 3.96
N LEU A 192 -4.48 8.37 4.90
CA LEU A 192 -5.62 7.77 5.59
C LEU A 192 -6.36 8.80 6.45
N LEU A 193 -5.64 9.57 7.27
CA LEU A 193 -6.24 10.54 8.17
C LEU A 193 -6.83 11.74 7.43
N GLY A 194 -6.12 12.28 6.43
CA GLY A 194 -6.50 13.53 5.76
C GLY A 194 -7.66 13.38 4.79
N THR A 195 -7.89 12.19 4.22
CA THR A 195 -8.94 11.98 3.20
C THR A 195 -10.06 11.08 3.68
N HIS A 196 -9.73 10.05 4.46
CA HIS A 196 -10.69 9.01 4.84
C HIS A 196 -11.05 9.05 6.32
N HIS A 197 -10.31 9.82 7.14
CA HIS A 197 -10.44 10.01 8.59
C HIS A 197 -10.37 8.71 9.39
N GLN A 198 -11.25 7.76 9.14
CA GLN A 198 -11.26 6.45 9.79
C GLN A 198 -11.48 5.34 8.77
N VAL A 199 -10.61 4.33 8.81
CA VAL A 199 -10.70 3.15 7.96
C VAL A 199 -10.77 1.92 8.86
N GLN A 200 -11.83 1.11 8.69
CA GLN A 200 -11.93 -0.16 9.41
C GLN A 200 -10.83 -1.13 8.97
N GLY A 201 -10.22 -1.85 9.91
CA GLY A 201 -9.10 -2.75 9.66
C GLY A 201 -9.36 -3.75 8.52
N LYS A 202 -10.58 -4.30 8.42
CA LYS A 202 -10.96 -5.23 7.33
C LYS A 202 -10.87 -4.63 5.92
N HIS A 203 -10.95 -3.31 5.78
CA HIS A 203 -10.84 -2.62 4.49
C HIS A 203 -9.46 -1.98 4.26
N LEU A 204 -8.61 -1.92 5.29
CA LEU A 204 -7.34 -1.21 5.23
C LEU A 204 -6.46 -1.67 4.05
N LYS A 205 -6.43 -2.98 3.76
CA LYS A 205 -5.71 -3.55 2.63
C LYS A 205 -6.00 -2.82 1.31
N ARG A 206 -7.25 -2.45 1.05
CA ARG A 206 -7.67 -1.75 -0.18
C ARG A 206 -7.14 -0.32 -0.24
N TYR A 207 -7.11 0.38 0.88
CA TYR A 207 -6.57 1.74 0.96
C TYR A 207 -5.05 1.75 0.84
N VAL A 208 -4.39 0.77 1.45
CA VAL A 208 -2.94 0.55 1.29
C VAL A 208 -2.60 0.27 -0.18
N ALA A 209 -3.41 -0.53 -0.89
CA ALA A 209 -3.23 -0.79 -2.31
C ALA A 209 -3.36 0.48 -3.18
N GLU A 210 -4.36 1.35 -2.91
CA GLU A 210 -4.48 2.64 -3.59
C GLU A 210 -3.25 3.52 -3.34
N PHE A 211 -2.84 3.64 -2.09
CA PHE A 211 -1.67 4.43 -1.72
C PHE A 211 -0.41 3.92 -2.44
N ASN A 212 -0.16 2.60 -2.40
CA ASN A 212 1.00 1.98 -3.03
C ASN A 212 1.00 2.18 -4.55
N TYR A 213 -0.14 1.94 -5.22
CA TYR A 213 -0.29 2.13 -6.66
C TYR A 213 0.07 3.55 -7.09
N ARG A 214 -0.41 4.55 -6.37
CA ARG A 214 -0.17 5.98 -6.65
C ARG A 214 1.26 6.39 -6.32
N LEU A 215 1.81 5.91 -5.20
CA LEU A 215 3.19 6.18 -4.81
C LEU A 215 4.17 5.73 -5.90
N ASN A 216 3.98 4.52 -6.41
CA ASN A 216 4.85 3.94 -7.44
C ASN A 216 4.74 4.60 -8.81
N ARG A 217 3.69 5.41 -9.03
CA ARG A 217 3.45 6.12 -10.31
C ARG A 217 3.49 7.63 -10.17
N ARG A 218 4.05 8.14 -9.08
CA ARG A 218 4.11 9.59 -8.78
C ARG A 218 4.82 10.44 -9.83
N THR A 219 5.63 9.81 -10.69
CA THR A 219 6.37 10.46 -11.78
C THR A 219 5.77 10.18 -13.17
N MET A 220 4.61 9.52 -13.24
CA MET A 220 3.99 9.07 -14.49
C MET A 220 2.62 9.72 -14.74
N GLU A 221 2.48 11.01 -14.44
CA GLU A 221 1.17 11.71 -14.48
C GLU A 221 0.42 11.56 -15.81
N ALA A 222 1.13 11.68 -16.93
CA ALA A 222 0.52 11.61 -18.26
C ALA A 222 -0.16 10.25 -18.55
N ASP A 223 0.31 9.17 -17.96
CA ASP A 223 -0.14 7.81 -18.25
C ASP A 223 -1.11 7.25 -17.20
N LEU A 224 -1.31 7.94 -16.08
CA LEU A 224 -2.04 7.39 -14.92
C LEU A 224 -3.44 6.90 -15.27
N LEU A 225 -4.22 7.71 -15.99
CA LEU A 225 -5.58 7.37 -16.37
C LEU A 225 -5.60 6.10 -17.25
N GLN A 226 -4.78 6.07 -18.30
CA GLN A 226 -4.75 4.95 -19.23
C GLN A 226 -4.29 3.65 -18.55
N ARG A 227 -3.29 3.73 -17.67
CA ARG A 227 -2.79 2.58 -16.91
C ARG A 227 -3.86 2.02 -15.98
N LEU A 228 -4.61 2.90 -15.29
CA LEU A 228 -5.66 2.47 -14.37
C LEU A 228 -6.89 1.96 -15.11
N LEU A 229 -7.24 2.53 -16.27
CA LEU A 229 -8.29 1.99 -17.13
C LEU A 229 -7.95 0.58 -17.62
N ARG A 230 -6.72 0.34 -18.08
CA ARG A 230 -6.26 -1.00 -18.46
C ARG A 230 -6.34 -1.99 -17.29
N ALA A 231 -5.92 -1.59 -16.10
CA ALA A 231 -6.06 -2.42 -14.91
C ALA A 231 -7.54 -2.73 -14.60
N ALA A 232 -8.43 -1.73 -14.72
CA ALA A 232 -9.86 -1.86 -14.45
C ALA A 232 -10.56 -2.88 -15.37
N ILE A 233 -10.21 -2.90 -16.65
CA ILE A 233 -10.78 -3.86 -17.61
C ILE A 233 -10.17 -5.26 -17.52
N SER A 234 -8.97 -5.39 -16.95
CA SER A 234 -8.29 -6.67 -16.77
C SER A 234 -8.58 -7.32 -15.41
N THR A 235 -9.21 -6.60 -14.49
CA THR A 235 -9.50 -7.06 -13.13
C THR A 235 -10.86 -7.73 -13.06
N ASN A 236 -10.91 -8.90 -12.46
CA ASN A 236 -12.15 -9.62 -12.19
C ASN A 236 -13.08 -8.81 -11.28
N THR A 237 -14.40 -9.01 -11.46
CA THR A 237 -15.40 -8.32 -10.66
C THR A 237 -15.24 -8.59 -9.17
N LEU A 238 -15.54 -7.56 -8.37
CA LEU A 238 -15.66 -7.66 -6.91
C LEU A 238 -17.12 -7.39 -6.55
N THR A 239 -17.79 -8.36 -5.95
CA THR A 239 -19.17 -8.19 -5.48
C THR A 239 -19.20 -7.49 -4.13
N TYR A 240 -20.34 -6.88 -3.80
CA TYR A 240 -20.54 -6.27 -2.48
C TYR A 240 -20.35 -7.28 -1.34
N ASN A 241 -20.92 -8.49 -1.48
CA ASN A 241 -20.79 -9.55 -0.46
C ASN A 241 -19.33 -9.96 -0.22
N GLN A 242 -18.53 -10.10 -1.29
CA GLN A 242 -17.10 -10.37 -1.16
C GLN A 242 -16.34 -9.21 -0.48
N LEU A 243 -16.80 -7.97 -0.68
CA LEU A 243 -16.15 -6.80 -0.09
C LEU A 243 -16.42 -6.69 1.40
N ILE A 244 -17.64 -6.99 1.85
CA ILE A 244 -18.04 -6.88 3.26
C ILE A 244 -17.74 -8.13 4.08
N ALA A 245 -17.49 -9.27 3.43
CA ALA A 245 -17.04 -10.48 4.11
C ALA A 245 -15.79 -10.16 4.95
N SER A 246 -15.75 -10.66 6.17
CA SER A 246 -14.52 -10.59 6.96
C SER A 246 -13.43 -11.35 6.20
N PRO A 247 -12.19 -10.85 6.12
CA PRO A 247 -11.11 -11.65 5.60
C PRO A 247 -11.01 -12.90 6.47
N GLU A 248 -11.10 -14.07 5.85
CA GLU A 248 -10.72 -15.30 6.52
C GLU A 248 -9.25 -15.13 6.92
N LEU A 249 -8.98 -15.26 8.21
CA LEU A 249 -7.63 -15.29 8.77
C LEU A 249 -7.02 -16.64 8.35
N THR A 250 -6.51 -16.73 7.12
CA THR A 250 -5.69 -17.85 6.65
C THR A 250 -4.23 -17.62 6.95
#